data_12b25667d28837fa786a2534736061a6
#
_entry.id   12b25667d28837fa786a2534736061a6
#
_cell.length_a   1.000
_cell.length_b   1.000
_cell.length_c   1.000
_cell.angle_alpha   90.00
_cell.angle_beta   90.00
_cell.angle_gamma   90.00
#
_symmetry.space_group_name_H-M   'P 1'
#
loop_
_entity.id
_entity.type
_entity.pdbx_description
1 polymer ?
#
loop_
_entity_poly.entity_id
_entity_poly.type
_entity_poly.pdbx_seq_one_letter_code
_entity_poly.pdbx_strand_id
1 'polypeptide(L)'
;GYPLFDWQLLEQQSREEVVSYLNDRYEREIKHIATAAQCQEIEKLLTETAETIRTAKTTAEMTAAYEKVLARMSADDLLAAAKNAALKQLDKLYKSAKKDYKDIAEQLDKLYEAQKAAIEACTKSADTDTELDRFSAGVVDLLIAARVKTGVTMKELSATLPEVTAAYKELTAAQKEMLVNGKKLTDAQNLLATYERDLESLNQWVDSDKTKYSAVKTELGKLAAETRTKLEGCTSAAGMTKVLNDYSAGVARLLLEKLNFTAGKTTLGELNKLSQVIEQASAAINGLTEEQKALLEKAQMANCAAARELLAVYTKAVESLNKWSSEDQSKYTDLNTALNSLAATARKELEASVDRDGAARALNGYCAGVVMELIKSVGTVKTVMTEQEAAQVKSKIQRAQTAYGNLSADQKKLVTNYAALQAADTAYKTYEQNYAAAKNVMELIKSIGKVNEVMTRTEADAVKKKIQTAQDAYNKLTAEQKQLVTNYADLQAAAAAYQTYETNYAAAKATEDLIKAIGTVTKDSYDAIQKATEAYNKLTATQKKLVDAKLVQQLQDASARYKELLEQTTDANGEKVPTDQLLVPDEVQTEDTPFDWSIVWISLGILAAAGVITFVIRWFIAMRRAKQKKET
;
A
#
# COMPACT_ATOMS: atom_id res chain seq x y z
N GLY A 1 -7.45 -3.15 69.26
CA GLY A 1 -8.84 -3.34 69.64
C GLY A 1 -9.69 -2.40 68.85
N TYR A 2 -10.71 -2.95 68.19
CA TYR A 2 -11.67 -2.15 67.43
C TYR A 2 -12.61 -1.45 68.41
N PRO A 3 -13.03 -0.19 68.14
CA PRO A 3 -14.00 0.47 68.97
C PRO A 3 -15.31 -0.32 68.96
N LEU A 4 -15.76 -0.73 70.12
CA LEU A 4 -17.13 -1.23 70.32
C LEU A 4 -18.03 0.00 70.31
N PHE A 5 -18.86 0.11 69.29
CA PHE A 5 -19.86 1.17 69.19
C PHE A 5 -21.09 0.80 70.01
N ASP A 6 -21.58 1.71 70.81
CA ASP A 6 -22.88 1.56 71.47
C ASP A 6 -23.98 2.03 70.50
N TRP A 7 -24.51 1.07 69.79
CA TRP A 7 -25.50 1.28 68.73
C TRP A 7 -26.83 1.87 69.23
N GLN A 8 -27.08 1.75 70.52
CA GLN A 8 -28.36 2.26 71.09
C GLN A 8 -28.42 3.78 71.19
N LEU A 9 -27.28 4.45 71.22
CA LEU A 9 -27.15 5.88 71.36
C LEU A 9 -26.91 6.62 70.03
N LEU A 10 -26.93 5.91 68.90
CA LEU A 10 -26.54 6.48 67.63
C LEU A 10 -27.67 7.25 66.96
N GLU A 11 -27.51 8.56 66.84
CA GLU A 11 -28.26 9.38 65.87
C GLU A 11 -27.83 9.04 64.43
N GLN A 12 -28.62 9.49 63.46
CA GLN A 12 -28.36 9.20 62.03
C GLN A 12 -26.94 9.63 61.58
N GLN A 13 -26.40 10.71 62.15
CA GLN A 13 -25.04 11.20 61.89
C GLN A 13 -23.96 10.19 62.32
N SER A 14 -24.10 9.55 63.48
CA SER A 14 -23.17 8.52 63.97
C SER A 14 -23.23 7.24 63.12
N ARG A 15 -24.36 6.91 62.53
CA ARG A 15 -24.47 5.81 61.57
C ARG A 15 -23.64 6.06 60.30
N GLU A 16 -23.66 7.27 59.79
CA GLU A 16 -22.83 7.65 58.63
C GLU A 16 -21.34 7.66 58.99
N GLU A 17 -20.97 8.02 60.26
CA GLU A 17 -19.57 7.91 60.71
C GLU A 17 -19.05 6.49 60.74
N VAL A 18 -19.89 5.50 61.10
CA VAL A 18 -19.55 4.06 61.06
C VAL A 18 -19.40 3.59 59.62
N VAL A 19 -20.30 3.99 58.75
CA VAL A 19 -20.20 3.69 57.31
C VAL A 19 -18.92 4.28 56.74
N SER A 20 -18.62 5.54 57.08
CA SER A 20 -17.38 6.22 56.66
C SER A 20 -16.14 5.49 57.18
N TYR A 21 -16.13 5.08 58.43
CA TYR A 21 -15.03 4.29 58.98
C TYR A 21 -14.76 2.98 58.25
N LEU A 22 -15.82 2.23 57.89
CA LEU A 22 -15.68 0.98 57.12
C LEU A 22 -15.10 1.23 55.75
N ASN A 23 -15.58 2.28 55.08
CA ASN A 23 -15.06 2.65 53.77
C ASN A 23 -13.60 3.15 53.85
N ASP A 24 -13.28 4.01 54.83
CA ASP A 24 -11.93 4.52 55.02
C ASP A 24 -10.94 3.39 55.35
N ARG A 25 -11.38 2.40 56.10
CA ARG A 25 -10.59 1.22 56.40
C ARG A 25 -10.34 0.37 55.16
N TYR A 26 -11.38 0.14 54.37
CA TYR A 26 -11.26 -0.56 53.10
C TYR A 26 -10.27 0.13 52.16
N GLU A 27 -10.42 1.44 51.99
CA GLU A 27 -9.55 2.23 51.10
C GLU A 27 -8.07 2.22 51.56
N ARG A 28 -7.82 2.32 52.88
CA ARG A 28 -6.47 2.40 53.43
C ARG A 28 -5.79 1.04 53.60
N GLU A 29 -6.52 0.02 54.05
CA GLU A 29 -5.91 -1.23 54.51
C GLU A 29 -6.09 -2.40 53.55
N ILE A 30 -7.17 -2.42 52.74
CA ILE A 30 -7.56 -3.60 51.95
C ILE A 30 -7.43 -3.39 50.47
N LYS A 31 -7.92 -2.30 49.95
CA LYS A 31 -8.07 -2.05 48.53
C LYS A 31 -6.79 -2.23 47.71
N HIS A 32 -5.65 -1.89 48.26
CA HIS A 32 -4.35 -1.96 47.61
C HIS A 32 -3.57 -3.27 47.86
N ILE A 33 -4.13 -4.17 48.66
CA ILE A 33 -3.55 -5.49 48.93
C ILE A 33 -4.42 -6.65 48.41
N ALA A 34 -5.71 -6.43 48.21
CA ALA A 34 -6.68 -7.42 47.75
C ALA A 34 -6.70 -7.57 46.22
N THR A 35 -7.12 -8.73 45.74
CA THR A 35 -7.38 -8.92 44.30
C THR A 35 -8.56 -8.07 43.81
N ALA A 36 -8.67 -7.82 42.51
CA ALA A 36 -9.79 -7.08 41.93
C ALA A 36 -11.14 -7.76 42.28
N ALA A 37 -11.20 -9.10 42.25
CA ALA A 37 -12.40 -9.86 42.60
C ALA A 37 -12.76 -9.72 44.09
N GLN A 38 -11.77 -9.76 44.96
CA GLN A 38 -11.96 -9.53 46.40
C GLN A 38 -12.43 -8.10 46.68
N CYS A 39 -11.85 -7.11 46.02
CA CYS A 39 -12.31 -5.72 46.11
C CYS A 39 -13.79 -5.59 45.72
N GLN A 40 -14.21 -6.16 44.61
CA GLN A 40 -15.62 -6.14 44.16
C GLN A 40 -16.56 -6.78 45.18
N GLU A 41 -16.18 -7.94 45.77
CA GLU A 41 -16.96 -8.61 46.79
C GLU A 41 -17.11 -7.75 48.03
N ILE A 42 -16.00 -7.14 48.50
CA ILE A 42 -16.00 -6.28 49.68
C ILE A 42 -16.76 -4.97 49.42
N GLU A 43 -16.59 -4.34 48.26
CA GLU A 43 -17.31 -3.11 47.88
C GLU A 43 -18.83 -3.34 47.82
N LYS A 44 -19.27 -4.49 47.26
CA LYS A 44 -20.67 -4.89 47.29
C LYS A 44 -21.16 -5.05 48.73
N LEU A 45 -20.39 -5.76 49.58
CA LEU A 45 -20.73 -5.98 50.99
C LEU A 45 -20.76 -4.67 51.78
N LEU A 46 -19.84 -3.74 51.51
CA LEU A 46 -19.83 -2.39 52.11
C LEU A 46 -21.12 -1.63 51.76
N THR A 47 -21.55 -1.70 50.48
CA THR A 47 -22.78 -1.05 50.04
C THR A 47 -24.01 -1.64 50.73
N GLU A 48 -24.13 -2.96 50.77
CA GLU A 48 -25.21 -3.69 51.45
C GLU A 48 -25.21 -3.37 52.96
N THR A 49 -24.03 -3.33 53.58
CA THR A 49 -23.84 -3.03 54.99
C THR A 49 -24.21 -1.58 55.30
N ALA A 50 -23.81 -0.63 54.46
CA ALA A 50 -24.17 0.78 54.65
C ALA A 50 -25.70 0.95 54.67
N GLU A 51 -26.43 0.29 53.77
CA GLU A 51 -27.88 0.32 53.75
C GLU A 51 -28.49 -0.35 54.98
N THR A 52 -27.93 -1.51 55.40
CA THR A 52 -28.36 -2.19 56.63
C THR A 52 -28.15 -1.30 57.85
N ILE A 53 -27.00 -0.64 57.98
CA ILE A 53 -26.71 0.27 59.11
C ILE A 53 -27.68 1.47 59.12
N ARG A 54 -28.02 2.01 57.96
CA ARG A 54 -28.94 3.16 57.82
C ARG A 54 -30.38 2.78 58.18
N THR A 55 -30.82 1.56 57.81
CA THR A 55 -32.21 1.13 57.90
C THR A 55 -32.50 0.21 59.06
N ALA A 56 -31.46 -0.34 59.77
CA ALA A 56 -31.59 -1.27 60.85
C ALA A 56 -32.45 -0.72 61.99
N LYS A 57 -33.27 -1.57 62.56
CA LYS A 57 -34.15 -1.24 63.70
C LYS A 57 -33.59 -1.68 65.01
N THR A 58 -32.60 -2.56 65.03
CA THR A 58 -32.00 -3.12 66.22
C THR A 58 -30.44 -2.98 66.19
N THR A 59 -29.83 -2.87 67.35
CA THR A 59 -28.36 -2.86 67.52
C THR A 59 -27.75 -4.18 67.04
N ALA A 60 -28.46 -5.29 67.26
CA ALA A 60 -28.01 -6.60 66.84
C ALA A 60 -27.88 -6.74 65.30
N GLU A 61 -28.81 -6.19 64.55
CA GLU A 61 -28.73 -6.14 63.06
C GLU A 61 -27.54 -5.32 62.61
N MET A 62 -27.29 -4.13 63.20
CA MET A 62 -26.17 -3.25 62.85
C MET A 62 -24.83 -3.90 63.20
N THR A 63 -24.71 -4.48 64.39
CA THR A 63 -23.49 -5.16 64.83
C THR A 63 -23.17 -6.36 63.94
N ALA A 64 -24.16 -7.18 63.61
CA ALA A 64 -23.98 -8.33 62.72
C ALA A 64 -23.51 -7.91 61.32
N ALA A 65 -24.07 -6.81 60.79
CA ALA A 65 -23.66 -6.28 59.49
C ALA A 65 -22.22 -5.75 59.52
N TYR A 66 -21.86 -4.99 60.57
CA TYR A 66 -20.51 -4.46 60.80
C TYR A 66 -19.48 -5.58 60.93
N GLU A 67 -19.74 -6.57 61.80
CA GLU A 67 -18.83 -7.71 62.03
C GLU A 67 -18.61 -8.55 60.79
N LYS A 68 -19.67 -8.74 60.00
CA LYS A 68 -19.60 -9.48 58.73
C LYS A 68 -18.61 -8.84 57.76
N VAL A 69 -18.63 -7.52 57.66
CA VAL A 69 -17.70 -6.79 56.79
C VAL A 69 -16.28 -6.88 57.33
N LEU A 70 -16.11 -6.66 58.62
CA LEU A 70 -14.78 -6.74 59.26
C LEU A 70 -14.13 -8.11 59.06
N ALA A 71 -14.91 -9.20 59.23
CA ALA A 71 -14.43 -10.55 58.97
C ALA A 71 -13.95 -10.77 57.53
N ARG A 72 -14.56 -10.07 56.58
CA ARG A 72 -14.14 -10.12 55.16
C ARG A 72 -12.94 -9.25 54.85
N MET A 73 -12.56 -8.32 55.71
CA MET A 73 -11.41 -7.45 55.58
C MET A 73 -10.18 -7.99 56.36
N SER A 74 -10.03 -9.29 56.53
CA SER A 74 -8.85 -9.95 57.08
C SER A 74 -7.81 -10.13 55.99
N ALA A 75 -6.67 -9.46 56.12
CA ALA A 75 -5.60 -9.54 55.13
C ALA A 75 -5.04 -10.96 54.96
N ASP A 76 -4.90 -11.69 56.06
CA ASP A 76 -4.36 -13.06 56.05
C ASP A 76 -5.33 -14.05 55.41
N ASP A 77 -6.63 -13.95 55.70
CA ASP A 77 -7.66 -14.81 55.09
C ASP A 77 -7.83 -14.51 53.60
N LEU A 78 -7.79 -13.22 53.23
CA LEU A 78 -7.81 -12.80 51.84
C LEU A 78 -6.60 -13.35 51.08
N LEU A 79 -5.41 -13.28 51.70
CA LEU A 79 -4.18 -13.79 51.08
C LEU A 79 -4.23 -15.32 50.91
N ALA A 80 -4.64 -16.05 51.95
CA ALA A 80 -4.76 -17.51 51.88
C ALA A 80 -5.77 -17.97 50.82
N ALA A 81 -6.93 -17.31 50.75
CA ALA A 81 -7.95 -17.58 49.73
C ALA A 81 -7.46 -17.25 48.34
N ALA A 82 -6.77 -16.11 48.15
CA ALA A 82 -6.20 -15.69 46.89
C ALA A 82 -5.13 -16.68 46.39
N LYS A 83 -4.20 -17.10 47.26
CA LYS A 83 -3.19 -18.11 46.92
C LYS A 83 -3.80 -19.42 46.47
N ASN A 84 -4.78 -19.95 47.23
CA ASN A 84 -5.47 -21.19 46.87
C ASN A 84 -6.20 -21.09 45.51
N ALA A 85 -6.89 -19.97 45.26
CA ALA A 85 -7.57 -19.73 44.00
C ALA A 85 -6.58 -19.62 42.84
N ALA A 86 -5.49 -18.86 43.07
CA ALA A 86 -4.43 -18.67 42.08
C ALA A 86 -3.71 -19.97 41.72
N LEU A 87 -3.39 -20.82 42.70
CA LEU A 87 -2.74 -22.12 42.43
C LEU A 87 -3.64 -23.06 41.64
N LYS A 88 -4.95 -23.08 41.91
CA LYS A 88 -5.94 -23.84 41.12
C LYS A 88 -6.02 -23.33 39.68
N GLN A 89 -6.03 -22.01 39.54
CA GLN A 89 -6.07 -21.39 38.20
C GLN A 89 -4.75 -21.62 37.45
N LEU A 90 -3.61 -21.52 38.12
CA LEU A 90 -2.30 -21.83 37.57
C LEU A 90 -2.23 -23.26 37.03
N ASP A 91 -2.69 -24.25 37.83
CA ASP A 91 -2.72 -25.66 37.43
C ASP A 91 -3.61 -25.87 36.17
N LYS A 92 -4.75 -25.19 36.11
CA LYS A 92 -5.63 -25.22 34.93
C LYS A 92 -4.95 -24.63 33.70
N LEU A 93 -4.33 -23.45 33.83
CA LEU A 93 -3.60 -22.77 32.74
C LEU A 93 -2.43 -23.61 32.26
N TYR A 94 -1.65 -24.17 33.18
CA TYR A 94 -0.52 -25.04 32.88
C TYR A 94 -0.95 -26.30 32.11
N LYS A 95 -2.00 -27.01 32.57
CA LYS A 95 -2.53 -28.20 31.89
C LYS A 95 -3.01 -27.88 30.46
N SER A 96 -3.66 -26.74 30.29
CA SER A 96 -4.07 -26.28 28.97
C SER A 96 -2.85 -26.00 28.09
N ALA A 97 -1.91 -25.19 28.57
CA ALA A 97 -0.71 -24.85 27.82
C ALA A 97 0.12 -26.09 27.45
N LYS A 98 0.28 -27.05 28.38
CA LYS A 98 1.01 -28.30 28.13
C LYS A 98 0.33 -29.22 27.14
N LYS A 99 -1.00 -29.21 27.08
CA LYS A 99 -1.78 -29.92 26.06
C LYS A 99 -1.58 -29.34 24.67
N ASP A 100 -1.61 -27.99 24.60
CA ASP A 100 -1.58 -27.26 23.33
C ASP A 100 -0.16 -27.15 22.77
N TYR A 101 0.88 -27.04 23.64
CA TYR A 101 2.28 -26.77 23.27
C TYR A 101 3.24 -27.86 23.79
N LYS A 102 3.10 -29.06 23.24
CA LYS A 102 3.84 -30.26 23.69
C LYS A 102 5.35 -30.17 23.51
N ASP A 103 5.79 -29.46 22.49
CA ASP A 103 7.21 -29.31 22.13
C ASP A 103 8.00 -28.39 23.08
N ILE A 104 7.32 -27.56 23.87
CA ILE A 104 7.93 -26.75 24.93
C ILE A 104 7.54 -27.21 26.33
N ALA A 105 7.10 -28.47 26.47
CA ALA A 105 6.60 -29.01 27.73
C ALA A 105 7.61 -28.88 28.88
N GLU A 106 8.90 -29.14 28.64
CA GLU A 106 9.95 -29.00 29.67
C GLU A 106 10.10 -27.55 30.16
N GLN A 107 10.03 -26.59 29.25
CA GLN A 107 10.08 -25.17 29.59
C GLN A 107 8.82 -24.74 30.35
N LEU A 108 7.65 -25.26 29.97
CA LEU A 108 6.40 -25.04 30.68
C LEU A 108 6.43 -25.62 32.10
N ASP A 109 7.06 -26.79 32.30
CA ASP A 109 7.24 -27.39 33.61
C ASP A 109 8.08 -26.47 34.52
N LYS A 110 9.17 -25.94 34.00
CA LYS A 110 10.04 -24.99 34.73
C LYS A 110 9.30 -23.68 35.07
N LEU A 111 8.55 -23.15 34.11
CA LEU A 111 7.74 -21.94 34.29
C LEU A 111 6.64 -22.16 35.36
N TYR A 112 5.96 -23.31 35.30
CA TYR A 112 4.93 -23.65 36.28
C TYR A 112 5.50 -23.73 37.68
N GLU A 113 6.61 -24.44 37.91
CA GLU A 113 7.21 -24.57 39.23
C GLU A 113 7.71 -23.21 39.78
N ALA A 114 8.32 -22.39 38.91
CA ALA A 114 8.74 -21.04 39.28
C ALA A 114 7.54 -20.15 39.67
N GLN A 115 6.46 -20.20 38.90
CA GLN A 115 5.29 -19.37 39.16
C GLN A 115 4.49 -19.84 40.39
N LYS A 116 4.44 -21.16 40.61
CA LYS A 116 3.88 -21.75 41.82
C LYS A 116 4.62 -21.23 43.07
N ALA A 117 5.93 -21.28 43.06
CA ALA A 117 6.75 -20.75 44.15
C ALA A 117 6.53 -19.22 44.35
N ALA A 118 6.36 -18.47 43.25
CA ALA A 118 6.10 -17.04 43.32
C ALA A 118 4.73 -16.72 43.96
N ILE A 119 3.69 -17.46 43.60
CA ILE A 119 2.35 -17.34 44.22
C ILE A 119 2.43 -17.68 45.70
N GLU A 120 3.12 -18.77 46.07
CA GLU A 120 3.31 -19.18 47.47
C GLU A 120 4.07 -18.11 48.29
N ALA A 121 4.98 -17.35 47.65
CA ALA A 121 5.75 -16.28 48.26
C ALA A 121 5.02 -14.94 48.35
N CYS A 122 3.87 -14.76 47.69
CA CYS A 122 3.11 -13.50 47.73
C CYS A 122 2.79 -13.10 49.19
N THR A 123 2.91 -11.83 49.48
CA THR A 123 2.58 -11.22 50.80
C THR A 123 1.30 -10.41 50.77
N LYS A 124 0.76 -10.13 49.56
CA LYS A 124 -0.53 -9.46 49.32
C LYS A 124 -1.39 -10.28 48.40
N SER A 125 -2.70 -10.28 48.62
CA SER A 125 -3.66 -11.00 47.77
C SER A 125 -3.60 -10.52 46.33
N ALA A 126 -3.51 -9.22 46.11
CA ALA A 126 -3.44 -8.62 44.75
C ALA A 126 -2.25 -9.11 43.92
N ASP A 127 -1.12 -9.46 44.60
CA ASP A 127 0.09 -9.91 43.89
C ASP A 127 -0.13 -11.30 43.25
N THR A 128 -1.09 -12.11 43.75
CA THR A 128 -1.39 -13.43 43.18
C THR A 128 -1.94 -13.35 41.75
N ASP A 129 -2.74 -12.32 41.48
CA ASP A 129 -3.27 -12.09 40.12
C ASP A 129 -2.12 -11.69 39.18
N THR A 130 -1.19 -10.86 39.65
CA THR A 130 0.02 -10.47 38.90
C THR A 130 0.88 -11.69 38.57
N GLU A 131 1.00 -12.65 39.51
CA GLU A 131 1.79 -13.87 39.26
C GLU A 131 1.07 -14.81 38.26
N LEU A 132 -0.26 -14.87 38.26
CA LEU A 132 -1.01 -15.56 37.20
C LEU A 132 -0.83 -14.90 35.82
N ASP A 133 -0.85 -13.57 35.79
CA ASP A 133 -0.60 -12.81 34.58
C ASP A 133 0.82 -13.05 34.05
N ARG A 134 1.81 -13.14 34.95
CA ARG A 134 3.20 -13.51 34.59
C ARG A 134 3.28 -14.91 34.01
N PHE A 135 2.53 -15.87 34.54
CA PHE A 135 2.48 -17.21 33.95
C PHE A 135 1.93 -17.16 32.52
N SER A 136 0.80 -16.49 32.33
CA SER A 136 0.17 -16.35 31.02
C SER A 136 1.10 -15.66 30.01
N ALA A 137 1.74 -14.56 30.43
CA ALA A 137 2.76 -13.89 29.62
C ALA A 137 3.97 -14.78 29.36
N GLY A 138 4.43 -15.51 30.39
CA GLY A 138 5.56 -16.42 30.30
C GLY A 138 5.35 -17.58 29.32
N VAL A 139 4.14 -18.12 29.25
CA VAL A 139 3.77 -19.13 28.21
C VAL A 139 3.95 -18.55 26.82
N VAL A 140 3.48 -17.33 26.59
CA VAL A 140 3.62 -16.67 25.27
C VAL A 140 5.09 -16.33 24.99
N ASP A 141 5.85 -15.88 26.02
CA ASP A 141 7.28 -15.67 25.85
C ASP A 141 8.05 -16.93 25.47
N LEU A 142 7.69 -18.07 26.05
CA LEU A 142 8.26 -19.37 25.68
C LEU A 142 7.93 -19.74 24.24
N LEU A 143 6.69 -19.51 23.80
CA LEU A 143 6.30 -19.72 22.42
C LEU A 143 7.06 -18.79 21.47
N ILE A 144 7.17 -17.51 21.81
CA ILE A 144 7.96 -16.56 21.00
C ILE A 144 9.41 -17.07 20.90
N ALA A 145 10.02 -17.45 22.02
CA ALA A 145 11.40 -17.96 22.04
C ALA A 145 11.56 -19.23 21.20
N ALA A 146 10.58 -20.11 21.22
CA ALA A 146 10.59 -21.37 20.50
C ALA A 146 10.38 -21.21 18.98
N ARG A 147 9.55 -20.26 18.55
CA ARG A 147 9.14 -20.07 17.15
C ARG A 147 9.89 -18.94 16.46
N VAL A 148 10.22 -17.87 17.18
CA VAL A 148 10.91 -16.69 16.66
C VAL A 148 12.39 -16.77 16.99
N LYS A 149 13.09 -17.70 16.35
CA LYS A 149 14.53 -17.90 16.53
C LYS A 149 15.32 -16.98 15.61
N THR A 150 16.56 -16.68 16.01
CA THR A 150 17.50 -15.99 15.12
C THR A 150 17.76 -16.85 13.88
N GLY A 151 17.65 -16.25 12.71
CA GLY A 151 17.85 -16.93 11.44
C GLY A 151 16.69 -17.83 11.00
N VAL A 152 15.49 -17.70 11.62
CA VAL A 152 14.27 -18.38 11.15
C VAL A 152 13.93 -17.92 9.74
N THR A 153 13.63 -18.86 8.86
CA THR A 153 13.22 -18.55 7.49
C THR A 153 11.77 -18.06 7.42
N MET A 154 11.43 -17.33 6.36
CA MET A 154 10.05 -16.89 6.15
C MET A 154 9.07 -18.05 6.03
N LYS A 155 9.49 -19.15 5.43
CA LYS A 155 8.71 -20.39 5.37
C LYS A 155 8.38 -20.94 6.76
N GLU A 156 9.39 -21.03 7.63
CA GLU A 156 9.20 -21.48 9.01
C GLU A 156 8.37 -20.48 9.81
N LEU A 157 8.66 -19.19 9.66
CA LEU A 157 7.97 -18.12 10.37
C LEU A 157 6.47 -18.05 9.99
N SER A 158 6.15 -18.17 8.71
CA SER A 158 4.75 -18.18 8.23
C SER A 158 3.96 -19.38 8.77
N ALA A 159 4.62 -20.50 8.98
CA ALA A 159 4.02 -21.70 9.56
C ALA A 159 3.81 -21.59 11.07
N THR A 160 4.69 -20.91 11.80
CA THR A 160 4.73 -20.94 13.28
C THR A 160 4.18 -19.66 13.94
N LEU A 161 4.30 -18.49 13.28
CA LEU A 161 3.89 -17.21 13.85
C LEU A 161 2.36 -17.10 14.10
N PRO A 162 1.46 -17.69 13.30
CA PRO A 162 0.02 -17.67 13.58
C PRO A 162 -0.33 -18.24 14.96
N GLU A 163 0.33 -19.32 15.39
CA GLU A 163 0.16 -19.92 16.72
C GLU A 163 0.54 -18.91 17.82
N VAL A 164 1.71 -18.29 17.69
CA VAL A 164 2.20 -17.28 18.65
C VAL A 164 1.29 -16.06 18.68
N THR A 165 0.87 -15.60 17.51
CA THR A 165 -0.02 -14.42 17.39
C THR A 165 -1.39 -14.70 18.01
N ALA A 166 -1.92 -15.91 17.85
CA ALA A 166 -3.17 -16.33 18.49
C ALA A 166 -3.02 -16.32 20.02
N ALA A 167 -1.96 -16.93 20.54
CA ALA A 167 -1.70 -16.93 21.98
C ALA A 167 -1.48 -15.50 22.54
N TYR A 168 -0.78 -14.63 21.80
CA TYR A 168 -0.60 -13.24 22.17
C TYR A 168 -1.91 -12.45 22.20
N LYS A 169 -2.83 -12.70 21.26
CA LYS A 169 -4.14 -12.01 21.22
C LYS A 169 -4.99 -12.30 22.46
N GLU A 170 -4.89 -13.50 23.01
CA GLU A 170 -5.62 -13.91 24.21
C GLU A 170 -5.12 -13.18 25.48
N LEU A 171 -3.91 -12.62 25.47
CA LEU A 171 -3.36 -11.88 26.59
C LEU A 171 -4.09 -10.55 26.80
N THR A 172 -4.31 -10.21 28.09
CA THR A 172 -4.77 -8.87 28.51
C THR A 172 -3.69 -7.81 28.23
N ALA A 173 -4.04 -6.54 28.29
CA ALA A 173 -3.08 -5.44 28.17
C ALA A 173 -1.96 -5.53 29.22
N ALA A 174 -2.30 -5.82 30.47
CA ALA A 174 -1.34 -5.98 31.57
C ALA A 174 -0.37 -7.15 31.31
N GLN A 175 -0.86 -8.29 30.85
CA GLN A 175 -0.04 -9.45 30.50
C GLN A 175 0.91 -9.15 29.33
N LYS A 176 0.45 -8.38 28.36
CA LYS A 176 1.30 -7.95 27.21
C LYS A 176 2.47 -7.08 27.62
N GLU A 177 2.27 -6.23 28.63
CA GLU A 177 3.36 -5.41 29.19
C GLU A 177 4.41 -6.23 29.94
N MET A 178 4.06 -7.44 30.41
CA MET A 178 4.98 -8.34 31.11
C MET A 178 5.87 -9.15 30.15
N LEU A 179 5.61 -9.11 28.85
CA LEU A 179 6.37 -9.88 27.88
C LEU A 179 7.82 -9.40 27.77
N VAL A 180 8.75 -10.31 27.94
CA VAL A 180 10.18 -10.09 27.72
C VAL A 180 10.49 -10.09 26.22
N ASN A 181 9.86 -10.99 25.48
CA ASN A 181 10.08 -11.17 24.05
C ASN A 181 9.03 -10.45 23.16
N GLY A 182 8.21 -9.56 23.72
CA GLY A 182 7.16 -8.85 22.99
C GLY A 182 7.70 -8.11 21.76
N LYS A 183 8.89 -7.48 21.90
CA LYS A 183 9.55 -6.84 20.77
C LYS A 183 9.92 -7.84 19.66
N LYS A 184 10.40 -9.04 20.02
CA LYS A 184 10.72 -10.08 19.03
C LYS A 184 9.48 -10.51 18.25
N LEU A 185 8.33 -10.64 18.94
CA LEU A 185 7.07 -10.96 18.27
C LEU A 185 6.67 -9.85 17.30
N THR A 186 6.73 -8.59 17.73
CA THR A 186 6.43 -7.45 16.86
C THR A 186 7.36 -7.39 15.67
N ASP A 187 8.66 -7.57 15.88
CA ASP A 187 9.66 -7.58 14.81
C ASP A 187 9.38 -8.74 13.82
N ALA A 188 9.01 -9.92 14.32
CA ALA A 188 8.66 -11.09 13.49
C ALA A 188 7.36 -10.87 12.71
N GLN A 189 6.35 -10.29 13.33
CA GLN A 189 5.09 -9.92 12.67
C GLN A 189 5.33 -8.90 11.54
N ASN A 190 6.16 -7.89 11.80
CA ASN A 190 6.55 -6.90 10.80
C ASN A 190 7.35 -7.54 9.66
N LEU A 191 8.24 -8.49 10.01
CA LEU A 191 9.02 -9.22 9.02
C LEU A 191 8.13 -10.10 8.15
N LEU A 192 7.18 -10.83 8.76
CA LEU A 192 6.21 -11.66 8.03
C LEU A 192 5.29 -10.80 7.15
N ALA A 193 4.81 -9.67 7.67
CA ALA A 193 4.01 -8.73 6.89
C ALA A 193 4.80 -8.16 5.68
N THR A 194 6.11 -7.93 5.87
CA THR A 194 7.01 -7.56 4.78
C THR A 194 7.12 -8.67 3.75
N TYR A 195 7.29 -9.93 4.20
CA TYR A 195 7.34 -11.09 3.32
C TYR A 195 6.05 -11.27 2.51
N GLU A 196 4.89 -11.17 3.15
CA GLU A 196 3.58 -11.29 2.48
C GLU A 196 3.40 -10.21 1.43
N ARG A 197 3.73 -8.96 1.76
CA ARG A 197 3.71 -7.83 0.82
C ARG A 197 4.68 -8.05 -0.33
N ASP A 198 5.89 -8.51 -0.05
CA ASP A 198 6.94 -8.73 -1.05
C ASP A 198 6.56 -9.90 -1.97
N LEU A 199 5.91 -10.94 -1.43
CA LEU A 199 5.38 -12.07 -2.20
C LEU A 199 4.22 -11.63 -3.11
N GLU A 200 3.32 -10.78 -2.60
CA GLU A 200 2.24 -10.20 -3.40
C GLU A 200 2.80 -9.30 -4.51
N SER A 201 3.78 -8.46 -4.18
CA SER A 201 4.48 -7.62 -5.14
C SER A 201 5.14 -8.46 -6.24
N LEU A 202 5.82 -9.55 -5.86
CA LEU A 202 6.41 -10.48 -6.82
C LEU A 202 5.34 -11.08 -7.76
N ASN A 203 4.19 -11.50 -7.22
CA ASN A 203 3.11 -12.05 -8.03
C ASN A 203 2.59 -11.01 -9.05
N GLN A 204 2.39 -9.78 -8.62
CA GLN A 204 1.98 -8.67 -9.50
C GLN A 204 3.03 -8.37 -10.56
N TRP A 205 4.31 -8.36 -10.18
CA TRP A 205 5.41 -8.16 -11.13
C TRP A 205 5.48 -9.29 -12.15
N VAL A 206 5.38 -10.55 -11.71
CA VAL A 206 5.41 -11.73 -12.59
C VAL A 206 4.28 -11.66 -13.63
N ASP A 207 3.07 -11.32 -13.23
CA ASP A 207 1.93 -11.20 -14.14
C ASP A 207 2.10 -10.03 -15.13
N SER A 208 2.59 -8.90 -14.62
CA SER A 208 2.97 -7.75 -15.44
C SER A 208 4.09 -8.10 -16.42
N ASP A 209 5.15 -8.76 -15.93
CA ASP A 209 6.32 -9.11 -16.73
C ASP A 209 6.01 -10.16 -17.82
N LYS A 210 5.17 -11.15 -17.51
CA LYS A 210 4.67 -12.11 -18.50
C LYS A 210 3.89 -11.45 -19.62
N THR A 211 3.21 -10.35 -19.32
CA THR A 211 2.48 -9.55 -20.31
C THR A 211 3.43 -8.66 -21.09
N LYS A 212 4.35 -7.98 -20.42
CA LYS A 212 5.31 -7.05 -21.05
C LYS A 212 6.41 -7.76 -21.83
N TYR A 213 6.89 -8.91 -21.33
CA TYR A 213 8.08 -9.59 -21.80
C TYR A 213 7.74 -10.98 -22.36
N SER A 214 6.88 -10.99 -23.35
CA SER A 214 6.37 -12.21 -23.99
C SER A 214 7.48 -13.11 -24.56
N ALA A 215 8.62 -12.56 -24.93
CA ALA A 215 9.77 -13.28 -25.45
C ALA A 215 10.38 -14.29 -24.46
N VAL A 216 10.20 -14.07 -23.15
CA VAL A 216 10.76 -14.90 -22.05
C VAL A 216 9.66 -15.42 -21.11
N LYS A 217 8.42 -15.48 -21.55
CA LYS A 217 7.26 -15.83 -20.72
C LYS A 217 7.41 -17.15 -19.95
N THR A 218 7.98 -18.17 -20.61
CA THR A 218 8.21 -19.50 -20.00
C THR A 218 9.33 -19.43 -18.95
N GLU A 219 10.42 -18.76 -19.29
CA GLU A 219 11.59 -18.58 -18.42
C GLU A 219 11.23 -17.73 -17.18
N LEU A 220 10.37 -16.74 -17.34
CA LEU A 220 9.83 -15.94 -16.22
C LEU A 220 9.07 -16.81 -15.21
N GLY A 221 8.34 -17.82 -15.68
CA GLY A 221 7.68 -18.77 -14.79
C GLY A 221 8.66 -19.53 -13.89
N LYS A 222 9.79 -19.96 -14.45
CA LYS A 222 10.87 -20.64 -13.71
C LYS A 222 11.57 -19.68 -12.75
N LEU A 223 11.94 -18.50 -13.22
CA LEU A 223 12.57 -17.46 -12.40
C LEU A 223 11.67 -17.07 -11.21
N ALA A 224 10.38 -16.94 -11.43
CA ALA A 224 9.41 -16.64 -10.38
C ALA A 224 9.33 -17.75 -9.32
N ALA A 225 9.33 -19.02 -9.76
CA ALA A 225 9.32 -20.16 -8.84
C ALA A 225 10.60 -20.22 -8.00
N GLU A 226 11.75 -20.01 -8.60
CA GLU A 226 13.04 -19.93 -7.90
C GLU A 226 13.08 -18.76 -6.92
N THR A 227 12.56 -17.60 -7.32
CA THR A 227 12.49 -16.40 -6.47
C THR A 227 11.59 -16.63 -5.25
N ARG A 228 10.42 -17.27 -5.42
CA ARG A 228 9.55 -17.64 -4.30
C ARG A 228 10.25 -18.55 -3.31
N THR A 229 10.95 -19.57 -3.81
CA THR A 229 11.74 -20.47 -2.96
C THR A 229 12.85 -19.72 -2.21
N LYS A 230 13.51 -18.76 -2.85
CA LYS A 230 14.52 -17.92 -2.20
C LYS A 230 13.91 -16.99 -1.14
N LEU A 231 12.74 -16.39 -1.42
CA LEU A 231 12.00 -15.56 -0.44
C LEU A 231 11.60 -16.38 0.78
N GLU A 232 11.10 -17.60 0.58
CA GLU A 232 10.78 -18.54 1.66
C GLU A 232 11.99 -18.84 2.55
N GLY A 233 13.18 -18.89 1.97
CA GLY A 233 14.44 -19.11 2.67
C GLY A 233 15.05 -17.87 3.34
N CYS A 234 14.51 -16.67 3.11
CA CYS A 234 15.03 -15.45 3.71
C CYS A 234 14.77 -15.41 5.22
N THR A 235 15.67 -14.72 5.93
CA THR A 235 15.63 -14.54 7.39
C THR A 235 15.58 -13.08 7.82
N SER A 236 15.56 -12.17 6.84
CA SER A 236 15.57 -10.71 7.08
C SER A 236 14.91 -9.93 5.94
N ALA A 237 14.45 -8.72 6.24
CA ALA A 237 13.93 -7.81 5.24
C ALA A 237 14.97 -7.45 4.16
N ALA A 238 16.22 -7.24 4.56
CA ALA A 238 17.31 -6.98 3.61
C ALA A 238 17.56 -8.16 2.66
N GLY A 239 17.45 -9.40 3.19
CA GLY A 239 17.54 -10.61 2.36
C GLY A 239 16.42 -10.69 1.33
N MET A 240 15.18 -10.38 1.73
CA MET A 240 14.04 -10.35 0.82
C MET A 240 14.18 -9.27 -0.25
N THR A 241 14.60 -8.06 0.13
CA THR A 241 14.91 -6.99 -0.82
C THR A 241 15.95 -7.42 -1.85
N LYS A 242 17.01 -8.09 -1.40
CA LYS A 242 18.05 -8.63 -2.30
C LYS A 242 17.46 -9.65 -3.28
N VAL A 243 16.63 -10.58 -2.80
CA VAL A 243 15.97 -11.60 -3.64
C VAL A 243 15.06 -10.95 -4.68
N LEU A 244 14.30 -9.91 -4.31
CA LEU A 244 13.45 -9.16 -5.24
C LEU A 244 14.29 -8.35 -6.24
N ASN A 245 15.40 -7.78 -5.81
CA ASN A 245 16.35 -7.12 -6.70
C ASN A 245 16.96 -8.12 -7.70
N ASP A 246 17.32 -9.33 -7.21
CA ASP A 246 17.80 -10.43 -8.06
C ASP A 246 16.75 -10.89 -9.08
N TYR A 247 15.44 -10.91 -8.70
CA TYR A 247 14.35 -11.18 -9.64
C TYR A 247 14.29 -10.13 -10.73
N SER A 248 14.24 -8.85 -10.34
CA SER A 248 14.16 -7.74 -11.30
C SER A 248 15.34 -7.74 -12.26
N ALA A 249 16.55 -7.94 -11.75
CA ALA A 249 17.75 -8.11 -12.57
C ALA A 249 17.70 -9.40 -13.41
N GLY A 250 17.13 -10.48 -12.86
CA GLY A 250 16.94 -11.77 -13.55
C GLY A 250 16.04 -11.65 -14.77
N VAL A 251 14.97 -10.89 -14.68
CA VAL A 251 14.08 -10.58 -15.84
C VAL A 251 14.88 -9.92 -16.96
N ALA A 252 15.66 -8.90 -16.63
CA ALA A 252 16.51 -8.23 -17.62
C ALA A 252 17.59 -9.18 -18.17
N ARG A 253 18.18 -10.03 -17.34
CA ARG A 253 19.19 -11.03 -17.74
C ARG A 253 18.62 -12.03 -18.74
N LEU A 254 17.43 -12.58 -18.48
CA LEU A 254 16.76 -13.49 -19.42
C LEU A 254 16.56 -12.87 -20.79
N LEU A 255 16.16 -11.60 -20.84
CA LEU A 255 15.99 -10.86 -22.09
C LEU A 255 17.33 -10.58 -22.77
N LEU A 256 18.38 -10.26 -21.99
CA LEU A 256 19.73 -10.05 -22.51
C LEU A 256 20.32 -11.34 -23.09
N GLU A 257 20.07 -12.50 -22.48
CA GLU A 257 20.48 -13.80 -23.00
C GLU A 257 19.79 -14.15 -24.34
N LYS A 258 18.50 -13.79 -24.47
CA LYS A 258 17.75 -13.96 -25.73
C LYS A 258 18.23 -13.05 -26.85
N LEU A 259 18.88 -11.95 -26.52
CA LEU A 259 19.30 -10.95 -27.50
C LEU A 259 20.35 -11.50 -28.49
N ASN A 260 21.25 -12.39 -28.06
CA ASN A 260 22.28 -13.03 -28.89
C ASN A 260 22.90 -12.12 -29.96
N PHE A 261 23.34 -10.93 -29.53
CA PHE A 261 23.92 -9.90 -30.41
C PHE A 261 25.45 -9.89 -30.32
N THR A 262 26.10 -9.82 -31.49
CA THR A 262 27.55 -9.61 -31.60
C THR A 262 27.83 -8.45 -32.55
N ALA A 263 28.42 -7.37 -32.04
CA ALA A 263 28.77 -6.20 -32.83
C ALA A 263 29.70 -6.56 -34.00
N GLY A 264 29.43 -5.99 -35.19
CA GLY A 264 30.21 -6.23 -36.41
C GLY A 264 30.03 -7.60 -37.07
N LYS A 265 29.16 -8.47 -36.52
CA LYS A 265 28.84 -9.79 -37.11
C LYS A 265 27.34 -9.96 -37.34
N THR A 266 26.52 -9.60 -36.39
CA THR A 266 25.06 -9.69 -36.54
C THR A 266 24.60 -8.67 -37.55
N THR A 267 23.91 -9.12 -38.59
CA THR A 267 23.39 -8.22 -39.62
C THR A 267 22.17 -7.46 -39.15
N LEU A 268 21.89 -6.33 -39.72
CA LEU A 268 20.72 -5.52 -39.38
C LEU A 268 19.40 -6.26 -39.66
N GLY A 269 19.38 -7.15 -40.66
CA GLY A 269 18.24 -8.02 -40.93
C GLY A 269 17.98 -9.03 -39.79
N GLU A 270 19.06 -9.56 -39.17
CA GLU A 270 18.97 -10.42 -37.97
C GLU A 270 18.49 -9.63 -36.76
N LEU A 271 19.01 -8.42 -36.52
CA LEU A 271 18.57 -7.53 -35.42
C LEU A 271 17.09 -7.19 -35.52
N ASN A 272 16.60 -6.98 -36.72
CA ASN A 272 15.18 -6.72 -36.94
C ASN A 272 14.28 -7.88 -36.48
N LYS A 273 14.71 -9.12 -36.64
CA LYS A 273 14.01 -10.30 -36.12
C LYS A 273 14.01 -10.36 -34.59
N LEU A 274 14.99 -9.71 -33.96
CA LEU A 274 15.14 -9.60 -32.51
C LEU A 274 14.55 -8.32 -31.92
N SER A 275 13.87 -7.50 -32.71
CA SER A 275 13.38 -6.17 -32.32
C SER A 275 12.57 -6.18 -31.03
N GLN A 276 11.65 -7.13 -30.87
CA GLN A 276 10.83 -7.27 -29.67
C GLN A 276 11.69 -7.56 -28.43
N VAL A 277 12.68 -8.44 -28.56
CA VAL A 277 13.58 -8.80 -27.47
C VAL A 277 14.43 -7.59 -27.05
N ILE A 278 14.93 -6.82 -28.02
CA ILE A 278 15.72 -5.60 -27.78
C ILE A 278 14.92 -4.57 -27.00
N GLU A 279 13.69 -4.28 -27.41
CA GLU A 279 12.81 -3.31 -26.75
C GLU A 279 12.43 -3.77 -25.34
N GLN A 280 12.08 -5.06 -25.19
CA GLN A 280 11.75 -5.63 -23.89
C GLN A 280 12.96 -5.62 -22.95
N ALA A 281 14.17 -5.98 -23.43
CA ALA A 281 15.40 -5.93 -22.65
C ALA A 281 15.74 -4.50 -22.22
N SER A 282 15.66 -3.56 -23.13
CA SER A 282 15.90 -2.14 -22.84
C SER A 282 14.90 -1.60 -21.80
N ALA A 283 13.61 -1.91 -21.95
CA ALA A 283 12.57 -1.50 -21.01
C ALA A 283 12.81 -2.11 -19.63
N ALA A 284 13.19 -3.40 -19.58
CA ALA A 284 13.52 -4.07 -18.33
C ALA A 284 14.72 -3.41 -17.63
N ILE A 285 15.81 -3.15 -18.35
CA ILE A 285 17.00 -2.46 -17.81
C ILE A 285 16.66 -1.06 -17.31
N ASN A 286 15.88 -0.29 -18.08
CA ASN A 286 15.52 1.08 -17.70
C ASN A 286 14.61 1.15 -16.46
N GLY A 287 13.84 0.10 -16.21
CA GLY A 287 13.01 -0.04 -15.02
C GLY A 287 13.80 -0.42 -13.75
N LEU A 288 15.08 -0.79 -13.88
CA LEU A 288 15.92 -1.19 -12.76
C LEU A 288 16.50 0.01 -12.03
N THR A 289 16.63 -0.14 -10.70
CA THR A 289 17.46 0.76 -9.88
C THR A 289 18.94 0.56 -10.17
N GLU A 290 19.80 1.49 -9.74
CA GLU A 290 21.25 1.34 -9.91
C GLU A 290 21.82 0.11 -9.18
N GLU A 291 21.24 -0.24 -8.03
CA GLU A 291 21.60 -1.48 -7.29
C GLU A 291 21.25 -2.72 -8.09
N GLN A 292 20.07 -2.77 -8.72
CA GLN A 292 19.65 -3.88 -9.57
C GLN A 292 20.46 -3.97 -10.85
N LYS A 293 20.82 -2.82 -11.46
CA LYS A 293 21.70 -2.79 -12.62
C LYS A 293 23.09 -3.30 -12.32
N ALA A 294 23.59 -3.07 -11.10
CA ALA A 294 24.89 -3.60 -10.65
C ALA A 294 24.94 -5.14 -10.61
N LEU A 295 23.78 -5.83 -10.61
CA LEU A 295 23.67 -7.27 -10.69
C LEU A 295 23.76 -7.82 -12.13
N LEU A 296 23.79 -6.94 -13.13
CA LEU A 296 23.91 -7.28 -14.54
C LEU A 296 25.35 -7.11 -15.02
N GLU A 297 25.73 -7.88 -16.01
CA GLU A 297 27.02 -7.68 -16.67
C GLU A 297 27.01 -6.39 -17.50
N LYS A 298 27.94 -5.50 -17.22
CA LYS A 298 28.06 -4.21 -17.94
C LYS A 298 28.20 -4.39 -19.45
N ALA A 299 28.94 -5.45 -19.86
CA ALA A 299 29.11 -5.77 -21.28
C ALA A 299 27.79 -6.16 -21.97
N GLN A 300 26.94 -6.93 -21.29
CA GLN A 300 25.63 -7.31 -21.83
C GLN A 300 24.69 -6.12 -21.94
N MET A 301 24.67 -5.23 -20.91
CA MET A 301 23.90 -3.99 -20.97
C MET A 301 24.39 -3.08 -22.10
N ALA A 302 25.71 -2.96 -22.25
CA ALA A 302 26.30 -2.19 -23.34
C ALA A 302 25.95 -2.78 -24.72
N ASN A 303 25.97 -4.11 -24.84
CA ASN A 303 25.53 -4.80 -26.06
C ASN A 303 24.05 -4.58 -26.36
N CYS A 304 23.18 -4.59 -25.36
CA CYS A 304 21.77 -4.27 -25.52
C CYS A 304 21.57 -2.81 -25.99
N ALA A 305 22.29 -1.87 -25.42
CA ALA A 305 22.29 -0.48 -25.84
C ALA A 305 22.77 -0.34 -27.28
N ALA A 306 23.86 -1.02 -27.65
CA ALA A 306 24.40 -1.01 -29.00
C ALA A 306 23.43 -1.67 -30.01
N ALA A 307 22.82 -2.81 -29.65
CA ALA A 307 21.80 -3.46 -30.47
C ALA A 307 20.57 -2.56 -30.70
N ARG A 308 20.10 -1.90 -29.64
CA ARG A 308 18.99 -0.94 -29.71
C ARG A 308 19.32 0.27 -30.59
N GLU A 309 20.53 0.80 -30.45
CA GLU A 309 21.00 1.88 -31.32
C GLU A 309 21.04 1.43 -32.79
N LEU A 310 21.60 0.25 -33.07
CA LEU A 310 21.67 -0.30 -34.43
C LEU A 310 20.27 -0.63 -34.97
N LEU A 311 19.37 -1.18 -34.12
CA LEU A 311 17.99 -1.43 -34.50
C LEU A 311 17.25 -0.12 -34.78
N ALA A 312 17.48 0.92 -33.98
CA ALA A 312 16.90 2.24 -34.24
C ALA A 312 17.42 2.82 -35.55
N VAL A 313 18.70 2.64 -35.85
CA VAL A 313 19.29 3.02 -37.14
C VAL A 313 18.65 2.27 -38.28
N TYR A 314 18.53 0.94 -38.17
CA TYR A 314 17.89 0.09 -39.17
C TYR A 314 16.41 0.44 -39.35
N THR A 315 15.65 0.51 -38.24
CA THR A 315 14.22 0.87 -38.27
C THR A 315 14.01 2.21 -38.92
N LYS A 316 14.80 3.20 -38.53
CA LYS A 316 14.74 4.54 -39.11
C LYS A 316 15.14 4.54 -40.60
N ALA A 317 16.14 3.75 -40.96
CA ALA A 317 16.58 3.62 -42.34
C ALA A 317 15.52 2.90 -43.19
N VAL A 318 14.92 1.80 -42.67
CA VAL A 318 13.82 1.08 -43.32
C VAL A 318 12.57 1.93 -43.40
N GLU A 319 12.19 2.63 -42.34
CA GLU A 319 11.06 3.56 -42.33
C GLU A 319 11.26 4.66 -43.36
N SER A 320 12.46 5.24 -43.40
CA SER A 320 12.80 6.26 -44.38
C SER A 320 12.72 5.71 -45.81
N LEU A 321 13.32 4.54 -46.06
CA LEU A 321 13.31 3.90 -47.37
C LEU A 321 11.88 3.52 -47.79
N ASN A 322 11.10 2.92 -46.87
CA ASN A 322 9.70 2.56 -47.15
C ASN A 322 8.84 3.79 -47.40
N LYS A 323 8.99 4.80 -46.53
CA LYS A 323 8.27 6.04 -46.66
C LYS A 323 8.60 6.75 -47.96
N TRP A 324 9.89 6.86 -48.25
CA TRP A 324 10.35 7.49 -49.48
C TRP A 324 9.86 6.70 -50.71
N SER A 325 10.08 5.39 -50.72
CA SER A 325 9.65 4.53 -51.83
C SER A 325 8.12 4.58 -52.03
N SER A 326 7.33 4.46 -50.95
CA SER A 326 5.88 4.48 -51.03
C SER A 326 5.32 5.87 -51.41
N GLU A 327 5.88 6.92 -50.80
CA GLU A 327 5.44 8.29 -51.08
C GLU A 327 5.86 8.74 -52.47
N ASP A 328 7.09 8.36 -52.87
CA ASP A 328 7.59 8.67 -54.20
C ASP A 328 6.81 7.94 -55.27
N GLN A 329 6.48 6.66 -55.05
CA GLN A 329 5.63 5.87 -55.95
C GLN A 329 4.22 6.46 -56.12
N SER A 330 3.68 7.01 -55.06
CA SER A 330 2.34 7.62 -55.08
C SER A 330 2.34 9.00 -55.74
N LYS A 331 3.44 9.74 -55.63
CA LYS A 331 3.54 11.14 -56.09
C LYS A 331 4.30 11.33 -57.40
N TYR A 332 5.26 10.43 -57.66
CA TYR A 332 6.17 10.51 -58.80
C TYR A 332 6.00 9.27 -59.69
N THR A 333 4.85 9.17 -60.32
CA THR A 333 4.47 8.00 -61.17
C THR A 333 5.45 7.77 -62.32
N ASP A 334 6.12 8.81 -62.77
CA ASP A 334 7.20 8.77 -63.76
C ASP A 334 8.52 8.17 -63.25
N LEU A 335 8.73 8.13 -61.91
CA LEU A 335 9.91 7.57 -61.27
C LEU A 335 9.70 6.18 -60.67
N ASN A 336 8.48 5.62 -60.74
CA ASN A 336 8.10 4.38 -60.06
C ASN A 336 9.06 3.22 -60.33
N THR A 337 9.46 2.99 -61.59
CA THR A 337 10.34 1.88 -61.94
C THR A 337 11.75 2.06 -61.36
N ALA A 338 12.32 3.26 -61.42
CA ALA A 338 13.64 3.57 -60.91
C ALA A 338 13.64 3.55 -59.35
N LEU A 339 12.60 4.15 -58.73
CA LEU A 339 12.44 4.18 -57.27
C LEU A 339 12.23 2.79 -56.68
N ASN A 340 11.45 1.92 -57.35
CA ASN A 340 11.28 0.53 -56.93
C ASN A 340 12.59 -0.25 -56.98
N SER A 341 13.38 -0.07 -58.06
CA SER A 341 14.69 -0.72 -58.19
C SER A 341 15.69 -0.23 -57.12
N LEU A 342 15.75 1.09 -56.90
CA LEU A 342 16.59 1.69 -55.88
C LEU A 342 16.20 1.25 -54.47
N ALA A 343 14.90 1.23 -54.16
CA ALA A 343 14.39 0.78 -52.88
C ALA A 343 14.67 -0.71 -52.61
N ALA A 344 14.51 -1.57 -53.63
CA ALA A 344 14.78 -3.01 -53.50
C ALA A 344 16.29 -3.28 -53.27
N THR A 345 17.16 -2.57 -53.99
CA THR A 345 18.61 -2.70 -53.83
C THR A 345 19.05 -2.17 -52.45
N ALA A 346 18.62 -0.97 -52.09
CA ALA A 346 18.93 -0.38 -50.78
C ALA A 346 18.47 -1.27 -49.61
N ARG A 347 17.30 -1.92 -49.74
CA ARG A 347 16.80 -2.86 -48.72
C ARG A 347 17.71 -4.07 -48.54
N LYS A 348 18.15 -4.71 -49.64
CA LYS A 348 19.07 -5.86 -49.57
C LYS A 348 20.41 -5.47 -48.93
N GLU A 349 20.96 -4.35 -49.35
CA GLU A 349 22.21 -3.83 -48.80
C GLU A 349 22.07 -3.46 -47.32
N LEU A 350 20.93 -2.85 -46.95
CA LEU A 350 20.63 -2.50 -45.56
C LEU A 350 20.52 -3.72 -44.66
N GLU A 351 19.79 -4.75 -45.09
CA GLU A 351 19.63 -6.01 -44.34
C GLU A 351 20.95 -6.76 -44.20
N ALA A 352 21.85 -6.68 -45.17
CA ALA A 352 23.17 -7.31 -45.14
C ALA A 352 24.22 -6.48 -44.32
N SER A 353 23.93 -5.25 -44.00
CA SER A 353 24.82 -4.38 -43.26
C SER A 353 24.97 -4.83 -41.81
N VAL A 354 26.12 -4.60 -41.18
CA VAL A 354 26.42 -4.98 -39.77
C VAL A 354 26.63 -3.77 -38.85
N ASP A 355 26.62 -2.57 -39.39
CA ASP A 355 26.90 -1.33 -38.69
C ASP A 355 26.18 -0.13 -39.32
N ARG A 356 26.37 1.01 -38.65
CA ARG A 356 25.79 2.30 -39.07
C ARG A 356 26.33 2.79 -40.43
N ASP A 357 27.60 2.56 -40.66
CA ASP A 357 28.23 3.01 -41.94
C ASP A 357 27.74 2.16 -43.10
N GLY A 358 27.53 0.87 -42.88
CA GLY A 358 26.90 -0.02 -43.85
C GLY A 358 25.47 0.42 -44.18
N ALA A 359 24.68 0.75 -43.13
CA ALA A 359 23.33 1.27 -43.33
C ALA A 359 23.32 2.58 -44.12
N ALA A 360 24.24 3.47 -43.78
CA ALA A 360 24.39 4.74 -44.47
C ALA A 360 24.77 4.54 -45.95
N ARG A 361 25.68 3.62 -46.27
CA ARG A 361 26.04 3.25 -47.63
C ARG A 361 24.88 2.68 -48.45
N ALA A 362 24.05 1.82 -47.82
CA ALA A 362 22.86 1.24 -48.47
C ALA A 362 21.86 2.33 -48.89
N LEU A 363 21.65 3.32 -48.00
CA LEU A 363 20.77 4.46 -48.30
C LEU A 363 21.38 5.41 -49.35
N ASN A 364 22.70 5.44 -49.47
CA ASN A 364 23.40 6.31 -50.40
C ASN A 364 22.99 6.10 -51.86
N GLY A 365 22.91 4.84 -52.29
CA GLY A 365 22.53 4.49 -53.64
C GLY A 365 21.14 4.99 -54.03
N TYR A 366 20.20 4.87 -53.08
CA TYR A 366 18.84 5.37 -53.22
C TYR A 366 18.78 6.89 -53.04
N CYS A 367 19.36 7.39 -51.92
CA CYS A 367 19.25 8.80 -51.56
C CYS A 367 19.91 9.76 -52.56
N ALA A 368 21.05 9.39 -53.17
CA ALA A 368 21.73 10.23 -54.15
C ALA A 368 20.83 10.49 -55.41
N GLY A 369 20.09 9.52 -55.80
CA GLY A 369 19.13 9.67 -56.92
C GLY A 369 17.82 10.33 -56.52
N VAL A 370 17.22 9.86 -55.40
CA VAL A 370 15.90 10.31 -54.95
C VAL A 370 15.94 11.70 -54.31
N VAL A 371 17.02 12.04 -53.57
CA VAL A 371 17.13 13.32 -52.86
C VAL A 371 16.96 14.52 -53.79
N MET A 372 17.55 14.49 -54.96
CA MET A 372 17.40 15.60 -55.92
C MET A 372 15.95 15.73 -56.40
N GLU A 373 15.26 14.62 -56.64
CA GLU A 373 13.86 14.62 -57.05
C GLU A 373 12.94 15.01 -55.88
N LEU A 374 13.24 14.52 -54.66
CA LEU A 374 12.54 14.94 -53.44
C LEU A 374 12.66 16.45 -53.23
N ILE A 375 13.85 17.04 -53.39
CA ILE A 375 14.08 18.49 -53.25
C ILE A 375 13.29 19.25 -54.33
N LYS A 376 13.32 18.81 -55.57
CA LYS A 376 12.49 19.38 -56.64
C LYS A 376 11.00 19.33 -56.33
N SER A 377 10.55 18.22 -55.71
CA SER A 377 9.13 18.04 -55.35
C SER A 377 8.66 18.96 -54.23
N VAL A 378 9.61 19.49 -53.43
CA VAL A 378 9.28 20.44 -52.34
C VAL A 378 8.75 21.75 -52.90
N GLY A 379 9.37 22.23 -53.99
CA GLY A 379 9.04 23.53 -54.57
C GLY A 379 9.31 24.68 -53.62
N THR A 380 8.65 25.80 -53.81
CA THR A 380 8.77 26.98 -52.96
C THR A 380 7.92 26.84 -51.71
N VAL A 381 8.53 26.86 -50.53
CA VAL A 381 7.83 26.77 -49.24
C VAL A 381 7.36 28.16 -48.80
N LYS A 382 6.07 28.33 -48.62
CA LYS A 382 5.48 29.58 -48.13
C LYS A 382 5.76 29.73 -46.63
N THR A 383 5.96 30.96 -46.15
CA THR A 383 6.16 31.30 -44.72
C THR A 383 4.88 31.17 -43.92
N VAL A 384 3.69 31.22 -44.59
CA VAL A 384 2.36 31.03 -43.95
C VAL A 384 1.66 29.90 -44.71
N MET A 385 1.31 28.84 -44.00
CA MET A 385 0.66 27.64 -44.52
C MET A 385 -0.53 27.25 -43.64
N THR A 386 -1.56 26.68 -44.26
CA THR A 386 -2.62 26.00 -43.53
C THR A 386 -2.06 24.72 -42.88
N GLU A 387 -2.76 24.15 -41.89
CA GLU A 387 -2.33 22.87 -41.30
C GLU A 387 -2.19 21.77 -42.35
N GLN A 388 -3.07 21.76 -43.37
CA GLN A 388 -3.02 20.80 -44.46
C GLN A 388 -1.81 21.04 -45.36
N GLU A 389 -1.50 22.30 -45.69
CA GLU A 389 -0.29 22.68 -46.42
C GLU A 389 0.96 22.39 -45.61
N ALA A 390 0.96 22.71 -44.33
CA ALA A 390 2.07 22.43 -43.42
C ALA A 390 2.35 20.92 -43.34
N ALA A 391 1.31 20.09 -43.26
CA ALA A 391 1.45 18.64 -43.25
C ALA A 391 2.05 18.12 -44.59
N GLN A 392 1.61 18.67 -45.73
CA GLN A 392 2.16 18.34 -47.04
C GLN A 392 3.59 18.83 -47.21
N VAL A 393 3.87 20.06 -46.80
CA VAL A 393 5.21 20.65 -46.84
C VAL A 393 6.13 19.93 -45.89
N LYS A 394 5.66 19.61 -44.64
CA LYS A 394 6.42 18.82 -43.68
C LYS A 394 6.89 17.51 -44.30
N SER A 395 5.95 16.79 -44.88
CA SER A 395 6.23 15.49 -45.49
C SER A 395 7.32 15.63 -46.57
N LYS A 396 7.22 16.66 -47.43
CA LYS A 396 8.19 16.91 -48.50
C LYS A 396 9.55 17.34 -47.95
N ILE A 397 9.59 18.28 -46.97
CA ILE A 397 10.84 18.77 -46.37
C ILE A 397 11.50 17.65 -45.56
N GLN A 398 10.75 16.94 -44.71
CA GLN A 398 11.32 15.84 -43.89
C GLN A 398 11.88 14.73 -44.78
N ARG A 399 11.21 14.37 -45.87
CA ARG A 399 11.73 13.41 -46.83
C ARG A 399 13.07 13.87 -47.41
N ALA A 400 13.11 15.10 -47.87
CA ALA A 400 14.29 15.66 -48.48
C ALA A 400 15.43 15.86 -47.45
N GLN A 401 15.12 16.39 -46.25
CA GLN A 401 16.09 16.58 -45.15
C GLN A 401 16.62 15.26 -44.61
N THR A 402 15.73 14.28 -44.34
CA THR A 402 16.14 12.98 -43.84
C THR A 402 17.05 12.29 -44.83
N ALA A 403 16.66 12.32 -46.10
CA ALA A 403 17.48 11.79 -47.17
C ALA A 403 18.83 12.51 -47.29
N TYR A 404 18.83 13.84 -47.27
CA TYR A 404 20.05 14.64 -47.29
C TYR A 404 20.87 14.48 -46.00
N GLY A 405 20.20 14.40 -44.82
CA GLY A 405 20.84 14.23 -43.53
C GLY A 405 21.58 12.91 -43.37
N ASN A 406 21.04 11.85 -44.01
CA ASN A 406 21.68 10.54 -44.02
C ASN A 406 22.81 10.41 -45.04
N LEU A 407 22.98 11.43 -45.90
CA LEU A 407 24.05 11.44 -46.86
C LEU A 407 25.41 11.65 -46.18
N SER A 408 26.41 10.92 -46.61
CA SER A 408 27.80 11.19 -46.27
C SER A 408 28.22 12.55 -46.80
N ALA A 409 29.36 13.07 -46.30
CA ALA A 409 29.94 14.34 -46.80
C ALA A 409 30.10 14.31 -48.36
N ASP A 410 30.43 13.16 -48.92
CA ASP A 410 30.61 13.01 -50.38
C ASP A 410 29.28 13.00 -51.13
N GLN A 411 28.22 12.44 -50.54
CA GLN A 411 26.86 12.46 -51.12
C GLN A 411 26.26 13.87 -51.14
N LYS A 412 26.50 14.62 -50.07
CA LYS A 412 26.06 16.03 -49.99
C LYS A 412 26.63 16.88 -51.14
N LYS A 413 27.82 16.56 -51.61
CA LYS A 413 28.43 17.21 -52.78
C LYS A 413 27.69 16.94 -54.09
N LEU A 414 26.92 15.84 -54.12
CA LEU A 414 26.16 15.44 -55.31
C LEU A 414 24.77 16.11 -55.40
N VAL A 415 24.31 16.72 -54.30
CA VAL A 415 23.02 17.40 -54.21
C VAL A 415 23.17 18.88 -54.61
N THR A 416 22.91 19.21 -55.85
CA THR A 416 23.12 20.58 -56.38
C THR A 416 22.04 21.58 -55.96
N ASN A 417 20.87 21.11 -55.56
CA ASN A 417 19.72 21.93 -55.17
C ASN A 417 19.49 22.03 -53.64
N TYR A 418 20.50 21.75 -52.80
CA TYR A 418 20.40 21.78 -51.35
C TYR A 418 19.99 23.15 -50.77
N ALA A 419 20.42 24.26 -51.40
CA ALA A 419 20.04 25.61 -50.97
C ALA A 419 18.51 25.83 -50.97
N ALA A 420 17.79 25.24 -51.91
CA ALA A 420 16.34 25.30 -51.97
C ALA A 420 15.69 24.55 -50.77
N LEU A 421 16.28 23.41 -50.38
CA LEU A 421 15.86 22.64 -49.20
C LEU A 421 16.08 23.42 -47.90
N GLN A 422 17.22 24.13 -47.77
CA GLN A 422 17.54 24.97 -46.60
C GLN A 422 16.51 26.10 -46.42
N ALA A 423 16.14 26.78 -47.49
CA ALA A 423 15.12 27.81 -47.45
C ALA A 423 13.75 27.28 -47.02
N ALA A 424 13.38 26.09 -47.52
CA ALA A 424 12.15 25.40 -47.14
C ALA A 424 12.12 25.00 -45.65
N ASP A 425 13.23 24.47 -45.14
CA ASP A 425 13.39 24.08 -43.72
C ASP A 425 13.19 25.23 -42.76
N THR A 426 13.78 26.40 -43.06
CA THR A 426 13.68 27.59 -42.22
C THR A 426 12.22 28.04 -42.04
N ALA A 427 11.43 28.02 -43.11
CA ALA A 427 10.03 28.41 -43.05
C ALA A 427 9.17 27.41 -42.24
N TYR A 428 9.53 26.12 -42.27
CA TYR A 428 8.79 25.08 -41.57
C TYR A 428 9.10 25.00 -40.05
N LYS A 429 10.31 25.32 -39.59
CA LYS A 429 10.74 25.25 -38.20
C LYS A 429 9.89 26.07 -37.23
N THR A 430 9.38 27.20 -37.67
CA THR A 430 8.50 28.04 -36.83
C THR A 430 7.23 27.30 -36.43
N TYR A 431 6.67 26.51 -37.34
CA TYR A 431 5.49 25.67 -37.05
C TYR A 431 5.81 24.54 -36.05
N GLU A 432 6.97 23.89 -36.21
CA GLU A 432 7.34 22.73 -35.37
C GLU A 432 7.56 23.07 -33.88
N GLN A 433 8.04 24.28 -33.56
CA GLN A 433 8.30 24.69 -32.18
C GLN A 433 7.04 24.60 -31.30
N ASN A 434 5.89 24.94 -31.85
CA ASN A 434 4.64 24.88 -31.11
C ASN A 434 4.18 23.43 -30.84
N TYR A 435 4.48 22.50 -31.76
CA TYR A 435 4.08 21.11 -31.61
C TYR A 435 4.92 20.35 -30.57
N ALA A 436 6.24 20.63 -30.51
CA ALA A 436 7.16 19.94 -29.60
C ALA A 436 6.83 20.15 -28.09
N ALA A 437 6.37 21.36 -27.74
CA ALA A 437 6.05 21.68 -26.35
C ALA A 437 4.88 20.84 -25.79
N ALA A 438 3.87 20.57 -26.60
CA ALA A 438 2.70 19.78 -26.17
C ALA A 438 3.04 18.32 -25.91
N LYS A 439 3.94 17.73 -26.68
CA LYS A 439 4.31 16.32 -26.61
C LYS A 439 4.94 15.94 -25.26
N ASN A 440 5.78 16.82 -24.72
CA ASN A 440 6.44 16.59 -23.43
C ASN A 440 5.44 16.43 -22.28
N VAL A 441 4.34 17.17 -22.34
CA VAL A 441 3.30 17.10 -21.29
C VAL A 441 2.53 15.78 -21.34
N MET A 442 2.26 15.25 -22.53
CA MET A 442 1.57 13.96 -22.68
C MET A 442 2.37 12.81 -22.03
N GLU A 443 3.68 12.84 -22.11
CA GLU A 443 4.56 11.83 -21.50
C GLU A 443 4.55 11.90 -19.95
N LEU A 444 4.54 13.11 -19.38
CA LEU A 444 4.42 13.29 -17.94
C LEU A 444 3.10 12.73 -17.42
N ILE A 445 1.99 13.00 -18.08
CA ILE A 445 0.67 12.48 -17.72
C ILE A 445 0.69 10.94 -17.75
N LYS A 446 1.23 10.34 -18.80
CA LYS A 446 1.35 8.88 -18.94
C LYS A 446 2.15 8.24 -17.80
N SER A 447 3.13 8.97 -17.26
CA SER A 447 3.99 8.48 -16.17
C SER A 447 3.30 8.32 -14.82
N ILE A 448 2.12 8.93 -14.61
CA ILE A 448 1.38 8.85 -13.33
C ILE A 448 0.90 7.42 -13.06
N GLY A 449 0.35 6.76 -14.09
CA GLY A 449 -0.23 5.43 -13.96
C GLY A 449 -1.56 5.43 -13.20
N LYS A 450 -1.96 4.25 -12.72
CA LYS A 450 -3.20 4.07 -11.96
C LYS A 450 -3.03 4.53 -10.50
N VAL A 451 -3.93 5.35 -10.03
CA VAL A 451 -4.00 5.78 -8.62
C VAL A 451 -4.88 4.80 -7.83
N ASN A 452 -4.35 4.22 -6.78
CA ASN A 452 -5.07 3.26 -5.95
C ASN A 452 -5.89 3.97 -4.86
N GLU A 453 -7.02 3.35 -4.47
CA GLU A 453 -7.88 3.88 -3.41
C GLU A 453 -7.31 3.69 -2.00
N VAL A 454 -6.44 2.69 -1.84
CA VAL A 454 -5.74 2.37 -0.59
C VAL A 454 -4.24 2.41 -0.86
N MET A 455 -3.55 3.31 -0.20
CA MET A 455 -2.10 3.52 -0.33
C MET A 455 -1.49 3.83 1.03
N THR A 456 -0.22 3.50 1.20
CA THR A 456 0.59 4.05 2.29
C THR A 456 0.81 5.56 2.07
N ARG A 457 1.14 6.29 3.10
CA ARG A 457 1.42 7.74 2.97
C ARG A 457 2.58 8.01 2.02
N THR A 458 3.62 7.18 2.07
CA THR A 458 4.78 7.27 1.17
C THR A 458 4.38 7.09 -0.31
N GLU A 459 3.55 6.11 -0.61
CA GLU A 459 3.02 5.88 -1.96
C GLU A 459 2.16 7.06 -2.42
N ALA A 460 1.27 7.56 -1.55
CA ALA A 460 0.40 8.70 -1.84
C ALA A 460 1.20 9.98 -2.14
N ASP A 461 2.24 10.26 -1.37
CA ASP A 461 3.11 11.41 -1.59
C ASP A 461 3.87 11.31 -2.91
N ALA A 462 4.30 10.10 -3.31
CA ALA A 462 4.92 9.86 -4.61
C ALA A 462 3.93 10.11 -5.77
N VAL A 463 2.69 9.64 -5.65
CA VAL A 463 1.61 9.88 -6.62
C VAL A 463 1.29 11.36 -6.73
N LYS A 464 1.13 12.04 -5.60
CA LYS A 464 0.90 13.50 -5.53
C LYS A 464 1.94 14.28 -6.31
N LYS A 465 3.22 13.96 -6.08
CA LYS A 465 4.34 14.63 -6.75
C LYS A 465 4.26 14.48 -8.27
N LYS A 466 3.95 13.27 -8.77
CA LYS A 466 3.80 13.03 -10.21
C LYS A 466 2.63 13.82 -10.80
N ILE A 467 1.48 13.82 -10.12
CA ILE A 467 0.30 14.59 -10.54
C ILE A 467 0.63 16.08 -10.62
N GLN A 468 1.28 16.62 -9.57
CA GLN A 468 1.65 18.03 -9.51
C GLN A 468 2.62 18.41 -10.65
N THR A 469 3.65 17.58 -10.89
CA THR A 469 4.63 17.80 -11.98
C THR A 469 3.94 17.87 -13.35
N ALA A 470 3.02 16.96 -13.63
CA ALA A 470 2.26 16.94 -14.88
C ALA A 470 1.33 18.17 -15.00
N GLN A 471 0.66 18.54 -13.91
CA GLN A 471 -0.24 19.70 -13.87
C GLN A 471 0.51 21.01 -14.09
N ASP A 472 1.67 21.18 -13.45
CA ASP A 472 2.49 22.37 -13.59
C ASP A 472 3.03 22.52 -15.03
N ALA A 473 3.43 21.39 -15.64
CA ALA A 473 3.88 21.39 -17.03
C ALA A 473 2.75 21.77 -18.01
N TYR A 474 1.55 21.21 -17.81
CA TYR A 474 0.37 21.53 -18.63
C TYR A 474 -0.02 23.01 -18.53
N ASN A 475 0.02 23.59 -17.33
CA ASN A 475 -0.35 24.98 -17.10
C ASN A 475 0.59 25.98 -17.81
N LYS A 476 1.85 25.57 -18.05
CA LYS A 476 2.86 26.40 -18.75
C LYS A 476 2.68 26.46 -20.28
N LEU A 477 1.88 25.57 -20.87
CA LEU A 477 1.63 25.57 -22.31
C LEU A 477 0.75 26.75 -22.75
N THR A 478 1.01 27.27 -23.98
CA THR A 478 0.11 28.23 -24.64
C THR A 478 -1.26 27.59 -24.94
N ALA A 479 -2.24 28.41 -25.32
CA ALA A 479 -3.57 27.90 -25.70
C ALA A 479 -3.51 26.94 -26.89
N GLU A 480 -2.66 27.22 -27.88
CA GLU A 480 -2.43 26.38 -29.07
C GLU A 480 -1.76 25.05 -28.69
N GLN A 481 -0.74 25.10 -27.84
CA GLN A 481 -0.04 23.93 -27.34
C GLN A 481 -0.96 23.02 -26.53
N LYS A 482 -1.86 23.58 -25.71
CA LYS A 482 -2.83 22.81 -24.92
C LYS A 482 -3.79 22.00 -25.79
N GLN A 483 -4.15 22.50 -26.96
CA GLN A 483 -5.01 21.78 -27.91
C GLN A 483 -4.37 20.49 -28.45
N LEU A 484 -3.05 20.38 -28.38
CA LEU A 484 -2.27 19.24 -28.86
C LEU A 484 -2.11 18.14 -27.79
N VAL A 485 -2.52 18.41 -26.54
CA VAL A 485 -2.45 17.44 -25.44
C VAL A 485 -3.71 16.56 -25.47
N THR A 486 -3.58 15.32 -25.93
CA THR A 486 -4.71 14.40 -26.12
C THR A 486 -5.15 13.64 -24.87
N ASN A 487 -4.25 13.53 -23.87
CA ASN A 487 -4.48 12.74 -22.66
C ASN A 487 -4.72 13.58 -21.38
N TYR A 488 -5.18 14.82 -21.52
CA TYR A 488 -5.46 15.67 -20.35
C TYR A 488 -6.53 15.10 -19.41
N ALA A 489 -7.50 14.35 -19.97
CA ALA A 489 -8.52 13.69 -19.17
C ALA A 489 -7.93 12.67 -18.16
N ASP A 490 -6.84 11.99 -18.52
CA ASP A 490 -6.17 11.03 -17.63
C ASP A 490 -5.55 11.76 -16.41
N LEU A 491 -4.97 12.96 -16.62
CA LEU A 491 -4.45 13.78 -15.51
C LEU A 491 -5.57 14.21 -14.56
N GLN A 492 -6.71 14.63 -15.10
CA GLN A 492 -7.86 15.01 -14.29
C GLN A 492 -8.40 13.82 -13.47
N ALA A 493 -8.48 12.64 -14.10
CA ALA A 493 -8.91 11.41 -13.43
C ALA A 493 -7.96 11.01 -12.29
N ALA A 494 -6.65 11.07 -12.53
CA ALA A 494 -5.64 10.78 -11.51
C ALA A 494 -5.72 11.77 -10.33
N ALA A 495 -5.89 13.06 -10.63
CA ALA A 495 -6.06 14.10 -9.60
C ALA A 495 -7.34 13.89 -8.78
N ALA A 496 -8.45 13.52 -9.44
CA ALA A 496 -9.72 13.21 -8.78
C ALA A 496 -9.61 11.97 -7.89
N ALA A 497 -8.97 10.89 -8.39
CA ALA A 497 -8.73 9.67 -7.62
C ALA A 497 -7.83 9.94 -6.40
N TYR A 498 -6.79 10.75 -6.59
CA TYR A 498 -5.93 11.17 -5.47
C TYR A 498 -6.71 12.00 -4.43
N GLN A 499 -7.56 12.92 -4.86
CA GLN A 499 -8.42 13.71 -3.96
C GLN A 499 -9.38 12.81 -3.17
N THR A 500 -9.93 11.78 -3.82
CA THR A 500 -10.78 10.76 -3.16
C THR A 500 -9.98 10.01 -2.09
N TYR A 501 -8.75 9.59 -2.42
CA TYR A 501 -7.86 8.98 -1.42
C TYR A 501 -7.59 9.92 -0.23
N GLU A 502 -7.24 11.19 -0.46
CA GLU A 502 -6.99 12.16 0.63
C GLU A 502 -8.22 12.34 1.53
N THR A 503 -9.40 12.39 0.93
CA THR A 503 -10.67 12.48 1.69
C THR A 503 -10.88 11.23 2.54
N ASN A 504 -10.64 10.04 1.97
CA ASN A 504 -10.77 8.78 2.68
C ASN A 504 -9.71 8.63 3.78
N TYR A 505 -8.48 9.04 3.49
CA TYR A 505 -7.38 9.04 4.47
C TYR A 505 -7.66 10.00 5.62
N ALA A 506 -8.16 11.20 5.35
CA ALA A 506 -8.52 12.16 6.38
C ALA A 506 -9.66 11.64 7.29
N ALA A 507 -10.67 10.98 6.71
CA ALA A 507 -11.75 10.37 7.49
C ALA A 507 -11.24 9.22 8.38
N ALA A 508 -10.37 8.35 7.83
CA ALA A 508 -9.72 7.30 8.59
C ALA A 508 -8.87 7.88 9.74
N LYS A 509 -8.07 8.90 9.44
CA LYS A 509 -7.20 9.57 10.42
C LYS A 509 -7.99 10.26 11.53
N ALA A 510 -9.07 10.95 11.19
CA ALA A 510 -9.97 11.55 12.18
C ALA A 510 -10.57 10.48 13.12
N THR A 511 -10.90 9.31 12.56
CA THR A 511 -11.39 8.18 13.36
C THR A 511 -10.29 7.60 14.27
N GLU A 512 -9.06 7.46 13.76
CA GLU A 512 -7.91 7.05 14.56
C GLU A 512 -7.67 7.99 15.75
N ASP A 513 -7.79 9.29 15.53
CA ASP A 513 -7.58 10.28 16.59
C ASP A 513 -8.67 10.17 17.67
N LEU A 514 -9.92 9.86 17.28
CA LEU A 514 -10.99 9.55 18.23
C LEU A 514 -10.71 8.27 19.04
N ILE A 515 -10.18 7.23 18.39
CA ILE A 515 -9.82 5.98 19.06
C ILE A 515 -8.68 6.24 20.08
N LYS A 516 -7.65 6.98 19.67
CA LYS A 516 -6.53 7.36 20.56
C LYS A 516 -6.99 8.20 21.74
N ALA A 517 -7.99 9.04 21.54
CA ALA A 517 -8.56 9.91 22.57
C ALA A 517 -9.32 9.15 23.67
N ILE A 518 -9.67 7.87 23.47
CA ILE A 518 -10.33 7.05 24.49
C ILE A 518 -9.42 6.91 25.73
N GLY A 519 -8.10 6.74 25.51
CA GLY A 519 -7.14 6.59 26.61
C GLY A 519 -7.41 5.36 27.48
N THR A 520 -7.21 5.50 28.77
CA THR A 520 -7.50 4.44 29.75
C THR A 520 -9.02 4.31 29.94
N VAL A 521 -9.55 3.10 29.75
CA VAL A 521 -10.99 2.85 29.87
C VAL A 521 -11.44 2.86 31.32
N THR A 522 -12.38 3.75 31.62
CA THR A 522 -13.05 3.89 32.92
C THR A 522 -14.56 3.82 32.72
N LYS A 523 -15.33 3.92 33.80
CA LYS A 523 -16.81 3.99 33.74
C LYS A 523 -17.32 5.27 33.03
N ASP A 524 -16.48 6.30 32.92
CA ASP A 524 -16.82 7.56 32.24
C ASP A 524 -16.43 7.56 30.75
N SER A 525 -15.91 6.44 30.26
CA SER A 525 -15.41 6.35 28.87
C SER A 525 -16.49 6.11 27.80
N TYR A 526 -17.77 6.02 28.19
CA TYR A 526 -18.88 5.73 27.26
C TYR A 526 -18.87 6.65 26.04
N ASP A 527 -18.92 7.96 26.28
CA ASP A 527 -19.03 8.93 25.18
C ASP A 527 -17.86 8.87 24.22
N ALA A 528 -16.65 8.69 24.73
CA ALA A 528 -15.44 8.58 23.91
C ALA A 528 -15.45 7.29 23.07
N ILE A 529 -15.83 6.15 23.64
CA ILE A 529 -15.92 4.86 22.96
C ILE A 529 -17.06 4.90 21.93
N GLN A 530 -18.24 5.38 22.33
CA GLN A 530 -19.40 5.50 21.44
C GLN A 530 -19.07 6.39 20.23
N LYS A 531 -18.49 7.56 20.45
CA LYS A 531 -18.10 8.49 19.39
C LYS A 531 -17.07 7.87 18.42
N ALA A 532 -16.07 7.17 18.94
CA ALA A 532 -15.08 6.48 18.12
C ALA A 532 -15.71 5.32 17.32
N THR A 533 -16.59 4.54 17.95
CA THR A 533 -17.31 3.43 17.31
C THR A 533 -18.24 3.91 16.20
N GLU A 534 -19.04 4.95 16.47
CA GLU A 534 -19.90 5.55 15.45
C GLU A 534 -19.09 6.10 14.28
N ALA A 535 -17.98 6.79 14.57
CA ALA A 535 -17.09 7.30 13.52
C ALA A 535 -16.54 6.15 12.67
N TYR A 536 -16.07 5.06 13.28
CA TYR A 536 -15.57 3.89 12.57
C TYR A 536 -16.66 3.17 11.76
N ASN A 537 -17.84 2.98 12.33
CA ASN A 537 -18.96 2.29 11.67
C ASN A 537 -19.49 3.09 10.46
N LYS A 538 -19.41 4.44 10.51
CA LYS A 538 -19.77 5.33 9.39
C LYS A 538 -18.73 5.32 8.26
N LEU A 539 -17.52 4.80 8.48
CA LEU A 539 -16.52 4.70 7.43
C LEU A 539 -16.96 3.71 6.34
N THR A 540 -16.68 4.07 5.10
CA THR A 540 -16.83 3.12 3.97
C THR A 540 -15.83 1.97 4.09
N ALA A 541 -16.04 0.89 3.34
CA ALA A 541 -15.11 -0.25 3.29
C ALA A 541 -13.67 0.18 2.93
N THR A 542 -13.51 1.13 1.98
CA THR A 542 -12.22 1.70 1.60
C THR A 542 -11.58 2.48 2.75
N GLN A 543 -12.35 3.32 3.45
CA GLN A 543 -11.85 4.11 4.58
C GLN A 543 -11.45 3.22 5.77
N LYS A 544 -12.21 2.15 6.04
CA LYS A 544 -11.87 1.17 7.08
C LYS A 544 -10.51 0.51 6.83
N LYS A 545 -10.15 0.22 5.57
CA LYS A 545 -8.84 -0.32 5.19
C LYS A 545 -7.67 0.63 5.42
N LEU A 546 -7.93 1.94 5.55
CA LEU A 546 -6.92 2.96 5.82
C LEU A 546 -6.71 3.22 7.32
N VAL A 547 -7.58 2.70 8.17
CA VAL A 547 -7.42 2.78 9.63
C VAL A 547 -6.41 1.72 10.08
N ASP A 548 -5.47 2.10 10.92
CA ASP A 548 -4.51 1.15 11.51
C ASP A 548 -5.25 0.02 12.26
N ALA A 549 -5.01 -1.22 11.84
CA ALA A 549 -5.65 -2.41 12.41
C ALA A 549 -5.44 -2.54 13.93
N LYS A 550 -4.30 -2.05 14.45
CA LYS A 550 -4.04 -2.02 15.89
C LYS A 550 -4.98 -1.09 16.63
N LEU A 551 -5.33 0.05 16.00
CA LEU A 551 -6.29 0.98 16.58
C LEU A 551 -7.71 0.44 16.51
N VAL A 552 -8.07 -0.29 15.45
CA VAL A 552 -9.37 -0.98 15.39
C VAL A 552 -9.47 -2.01 16.51
N GLN A 553 -8.42 -2.80 16.74
CA GLN A 553 -8.36 -3.73 17.85
C GLN A 553 -8.46 -3.00 19.20
N GLN A 554 -7.74 -1.91 19.36
CA GLN A 554 -7.81 -1.07 20.57
C GLN A 554 -9.24 -0.57 20.84
N LEU A 555 -9.98 -0.20 19.80
CA LEU A 555 -11.38 0.22 19.92
C LEU A 555 -12.29 -0.93 20.39
N GLN A 556 -12.09 -2.14 19.82
CA GLN A 556 -12.81 -3.35 20.23
C GLN A 556 -12.50 -3.70 21.69
N ASP A 557 -11.22 -3.67 22.07
CA ASP A 557 -10.78 -3.96 23.42
C ASP A 557 -11.32 -2.93 24.44
N ALA A 558 -11.35 -1.65 24.04
CA ALA A 558 -11.94 -0.59 24.84
C ALA A 558 -13.43 -0.80 25.08
N SER A 559 -14.18 -1.19 24.02
CA SER A 559 -15.60 -1.52 24.13
C SER A 559 -15.83 -2.73 25.02
N ALA A 560 -15.02 -3.80 24.85
CA ALA A 560 -15.09 -5.01 25.67
C ALA A 560 -14.78 -4.70 27.14
N ARG A 561 -13.70 -3.94 27.37
CA ARG A 561 -13.31 -3.55 28.73
C ARG A 561 -14.36 -2.67 29.41
N TYR A 562 -14.97 -1.77 28.66
CA TYR A 562 -16.05 -0.94 29.18
C TYR A 562 -17.27 -1.79 29.56
N LYS A 563 -17.69 -2.77 28.72
CA LYS A 563 -18.76 -3.74 29.04
C LYS A 563 -18.45 -4.52 30.32
N GLU A 564 -17.22 -5.00 30.49
CA GLU A 564 -16.79 -5.67 31.73
C GLU A 564 -16.93 -4.76 32.97
N LEU A 565 -16.54 -3.48 32.85
CA LEU A 565 -16.70 -2.51 33.92
C LEU A 565 -18.17 -2.22 34.26
N LEU A 566 -19.05 -2.28 33.26
CA LEU A 566 -20.49 -2.16 33.47
C LEU A 566 -21.09 -3.39 34.16
N GLU A 567 -20.67 -4.60 33.73
CA GLU A 567 -21.14 -5.85 34.37
C GLU A 567 -20.75 -5.97 35.85
N GLN A 568 -19.72 -5.22 36.26
CA GLN A 568 -19.26 -5.07 37.65
C GLN A 568 -20.00 -3.94 38.38
N THR A 569 -20.95 -3.25 37.72
CA THR A 569 -21.68 -2.15 38.35
C THR A 569 -22.87 -2.71 39.12
N THR A 570 -22.90 -2.39 40.40
CA THR A 570 -23.99 -2.70 41.31
C THR A 570 -24.78 -1.45 41.65
N ASP A 571 -26.07 -1.61 41.95
CA ASP A 571 -26.91 -0.54 42.46
C ASP A 571 -26.60 -0.23 43.96
N ALA A 572 -27.33 0.69 44.53
CA ALA A 572 -27.17 1.08 45.93
C ALA A 572 -27.44 -0.04 46.95
N ASN A 573 -28.04 -1.16 46.50
CA ASN A 573 -28.35 -2.33 47.32
C ASN A 573 -27.35 -3.48 47.10
N GLY A 574 -26.36 -3.31 46.19
CA GLY A 574 -25.36 -4.34 45.90
C GLY A 574 -25.79 -5.36 44.88
N GLU A 575 -26.96 -5.19 44.22
CA GLU A 575 -27.41 -6.05 43.11
C GLU A 575 -26.85 -5.56 41.79
N LYS A 576 -26.60 -6.51 40.87
CA LYS A 576 -26.16 -6.16 39.50
C LYS A 576 -27.24 -5.33 38.80
N VAL A 577 -26.86 -4.18 38.29
CA VAL A 577 -27.73 -3.36 37.44
C VAL A 577 -28.07 -4.14 36.16
N PRO A 578 -29.37 -4.29 35.79
CA PRO A 578 -29.73 -4.95 34.53
C PRO A 578 -29.12 -4.29 33.33
N THR A 579 -28.62 -5.08 32.38
CA THR A 579 -27.85 -4.61 31.19
C THR A 579 -28.67 -3.69 30.28
N ASP A 580 -30.00 -3.81 30.30
CA ASP A 580 -30.94 -2.96 29.55
C ASP A 580 -31.08 -1.54 30.11
N GLN A 581 -30.57 -1.29 31.31
CA GLN A 581 -30.54 0.04 31.96
C GLN A 581 -29.16 0.73 31.85
N LEU A 582 -28.17 0.06 31.26
CA LEU A 582 -26.82 0.54 31.12
C LEU A 582 -26.59 1.08 29.70
N LEU A 583 -25.92 2.22 29.59
CA LEU A 583 -25.48 2.75 28.29
C LEU A 583 -24.33 1.87 27.78
N VAL A 584 -24.59 1.09 26.75
CA VAL A 584 -23.61 0.19 26.10
C VAL A 584 -23.22 0.83 24.76
N PRO A 585 -21.93 0.97 24.45
CA PRO A 585 -21.50 1.45 23.15
C PRO A 585 -21.96 0.52 22.02
N ASP A 586 -22.17 1.09 20.83
CA ASP A 586 -22.47 0.35 19.62
C ASP A 586 -21.38 -0.70 19.34
N GLU A 587 -21.72 -1.74 18.59
CA GLU A 587 -20.73 -2.72 18.16
C GLU A 587 -19.85 -2.16 17.04
N VAL A 588 -18.56 -2.45 17.10
CA VAL A 588 -17.59 -2.10 16.06
C VAL A 588 -17.81 -3.01 14.84
N GLN A 589 -18.33 -2.45 13.75
CA GLN A 589 -18.61 -3.19 12.52
C GLN A 589 -17.33 -3.33 11.69
N THR A 590 -16.62 -4.43 11.89
CA THR A 590 -15.38 -4.75 11.14
C THR A 590 -15.64 -5.51 9.85
N GLU A 591 -16.79 -6.14 9.69
CA GLU A 591 -17.20 -6.79 8.45
C GLU A 591 -17.87 -5.78 7.52
N ASP A 592 -17.66 -5.94 6.23
CA ASP A 592 -18.37 -5.17 5.22
C ASP A 592 -19.88 -5.46 5.34
N THR A 593 -20.63 -4.53 5.90
CA THR A 593 -22.08 -4.58 5.72
C THR A 593 -22.35 -4.58 4.22
N PRO A 594 -23.23 -5.45 3.71
CA PRO A 594 -23.54 -5.46 2.29
C PRO A 594 -23.92 -4.05 1.88
N PHE A 595 -23.14 -3.50 0.93
CA PHE A 595 -23.28 -2.15 0.42
C PHE A 595 -24.73 -1.93 0.00
N ASP A 596 -25.39 -0.94 0.59
CA ASP A 596 -26.74 -0.57 0.20
C ASP A 596 -26.70 0.07 -1.21
N TRP A 597 -26.95 -0.78 -2.21
CA TRP A 597 -27.01 -0.40 -3.61
C TRP A 597 -27.97 0.75 -3.90
N SER A 598 -28.89 1.07 -2.99
CA SER A 598 -29.83 2.18 -3.14
C SER A 598 -29.10 3.53 -3.21
N ILE A 599 -27.99 3.69 -2.45
CA ILE A 599 -27.17 4.92 -2.45
C ILE A 599 -26.36 5.04 -3.76
N VAL A 600 -25.89 3.90 -4.32
CA VAL A 600 -25.14 3.90 -5.59
C VAL A 600 -26.06 4.27 -6.75
N TRP A 601 -27.30 3.79 -6.75
CA TRP A 601 -28.26 4.16 -7.79
C TRP A 601 -28.63 5.64 -7.74
N ILE A 602 -28.67 6.25 -6.56
CA ILE A 602 -28.91 7.70 -6.40
C ILE A 602 -27.70 8.50 -6.91
N SER A 603 -26.48 8.10 -6.59
CA SER A 603 -25.26 8.79 -7.04
C SER A 603 -24.96 8.55 -8.52
N LEU A 604 -25.20 7.35 -9.05
CA LEU A 604 -25.12 7.05 -10.49
C LEU A 604 -26.21 7.78 -11.28
N GLY A 605 -27.41 7.91 -10.73
CA GLY A 605 -28.51 8.70 -11.32
C GLY A 605 -28.15 10.19 -11.43
N ILE A 606 -27.47 10.75 -10.41
CA ILE A 606 -27.00 12.15 -10.42
C ILE A 606 -25.84 12.32 -11.41
N LEU A 607 -24.91 11.39 -11.50
CA LEU A 607 -23.79 11.41 -12.48
C LEU A 607 -24.29 11.21 -13.93
N ALA A 608 -25.25 10.33 -14.15
CA ALA A 608 -25.87 10.13 -15.47
C ALA A 608 -26.66 11.38 -15.90
N ALA A 609 -27.38 12.02 -14.97
CA ALA A 609 -28.08 13.27 -15.25
C ALA A 609 -27.11 14.41 -15.58
N ALA A 610 -25.98 14.53 -14.86
CA ALA A 610 -24.94 15.51 -15.15
C ALA A 610 -24.24 15.24 -16.51
N GLY A 611 -24.01 13.96 -16.86
CA GLY A 611 -23.45 13.56 -18.15
C GLY A 611 -24.40 13.87 -19.32
N VAL A 612 -25.69 13.60 -19.16
CA VAL A 612 -26.70 13.90 -20.18
C VAL A 612 -26.85 15.42 -20.36
N ILE A 613 -26.84 16.20 -19.28
CA ILE A 613 -26.91 17.67 -19.35
C ILE A 613 -25.69 18.24 -20.07
N THR A 614 -24.48 17.76 -19.79
CA THR A 614 -23.26 18.22 -20.48
C THR A 614 -23.23 17.78 -21.95
N PHE A 615 -23.73 16.59 -22.28
CA PHE A 615 -23.85 16.12 -23.66
C PHE A 615 -24.88 16.96 -24.45
N VAL A 616 -26.03 17.23 -23.87
CA VAL A 616 -27.08 18.06 -24.50
C VAL A 616 -26.59 19.51 -24.70
N ILE A 617 -25.86 20.08 -23.72
CA ILE A 617 -25.29 21.42 -23.88
C ILE A 617 -24.24 21.46 -24.99
N ARG A 618 -23.33 20.47 -25.05
CA ARG A 618 -22.33 20.37 -26.14
C ARG A 618 -22.97 20.14 -27.51
N TRP A 619 -24.00 19.30 -27.57
CA TRP A 619 -24.77 19.05 -28.78
C TRP A 619 -25.48 20.32 -29.27
N PHE A 620 -26.10 21.08 -28.39
CA PHE A 620 -26.73 22.38 -28.70
C PHE A 620 -25.72 23.44 -29.17
N ILE A 621 -24.54 23.48 -28.56
CA ILE A 621 -23.45 24.39 -28.98
C ILE A 621 -22.91 23.98 -30.36
N ALA A 622 -22.76 22.69 -30.61
CA ALA A 622 -22.34 22.16 -31.94
C ALA A 622 -23.39 22.46 -33.02
N MET A 623 -24.68 22.29 -32.74
CA MET A 623 -25.77 22.63 -33.65
C MET A 623 -25.84 24.13 -33.93
N ARG A 624 -25.63 25.02 -32.94
CA ARG A 624 -25.55 26.46 -33.18
C ARG A 624 -24.38 26.86 -34.06
N ARG A 625 -23.21 26.25 -33.86
CA ARG A 625 -22.02 26.46 -34.73
C ARG A 625 -22.22 25.95 -36.17
N ALA A 626 -22.92 24.82 -36.33
CA ALA A 626 -23.24 24.28 -37.64
C ALA A 626 -24.28 25.16 -38.39
N LYS A 627 -25.19 25.80 -37.67
CA LYS A 627 -26.18 26.74 -38.28
C LYS A 627 -25.54 28.05 -38.70
N GLN A 628 -24.58 28.57 -37.93
CA GLN A 628 -23.83 29.78 -38.30
C GLN A 628 -22.90 29.59 -39.50
N LYS A 629 -22.43 28.31 -39.77
CA LYS A 629 -21.62 27.98 -40.95
C LYS A 629 -22.43 27.78 -42.25
N LYS A 630 -23.76 27.76 -42.16
CA LYS A 630 -24.64 27.67 -43.34
C LYS A 630 -25.23 29.04 -43.76
N GLU A 631 -25.01 30.09 -42.98
CA GLU A 631 -25.46 31.44 -43.25
C GLU A 631 -24.31 32.41 -43.59
N THR A 632 -23.08 31.86 -43.71
CA THR A 632 -21.93 32.52 -44.36
C THR A 632 -21.44 31.67 -45.53
#